data_7d6ea58fa914d74ad7e9440105f560ec
#
_entry.id   7d6ea58fa914d74ad7e9440105f560ec
#
_cell.length_a   1.000
_cell.length_b   1.000
_cell.length_c   1.000
_cell.angle_alpha   90.00
_cell.angle_beta   90.00
_cell.angle_gamma   90.00
#
_symmetry.space_group_name_H-M   'P 1'
#
loop_
_entity.id
_entity.type
_entity.pdbx_description
1 polymer ?
#
loop_
_entity_poly.entity_id
_entity_poly.type
_entity_poly.pdbx_seq_one_letter_code
_entity_poly.pdbx_strand_id
1 'polypeptide(L)'
;LGDAGLSVLYRLLWNANELTTDEAICGWTDKGIGEFSKNSFTAANESLYGLWWRLNFGVSICNQYLKECADYDKTMTAEAHFMRDLYYYYLLDNFGNPAFSETMPDPDPKQIKSADLYNFIVKDLEENMGNMLAPSVRKKGQKNYSRADQSAAWMLLARLYLNAEKYTGKAEWAKA
;
A
#
# COMPACT_ATOMS: atom_id res chain seq x y z
N LEU A 1 -2.11 -18.79 -10.97
CA LEU A 1 -1.94 -17.40 -11.42
C LEU A 1 -0.57 -17.26 -12.08
N GLY A 2 -0.40 -17.93 -13.21
CA GLY A 2 0.80 -17.85 -14.04
C GLY A 2 0.57 -16.86 -15.15
N ASP A 3 0.42 -15.59 -14.80
CA ASP A 3 0.21 -14.65 -15.84
C ASP A 3 1.31 -13.63 -15.93
N ALA A 4 1.59 -13.33 -17.12
CA ALA A 4 2.58 -12.41 -17.62
C ALA A 4 2.55 -11.03 -16.95
N GLY A 5 2.84 -10.98 -15.65
CA GLY A 5 3.13 -9.73 -14.94
C GLY A 5 1.98 -9.09 -14.17
N LEU A 6 0.78 -9.67 -14.12
CA LEU A 6 -0.31 -9.18 -13.26
C LEU A 6 -0.05 -9.46 -11.76
N SER A 7 0.97 -10.26 -11.44
CA SER A 7 1.34 -10.57 -10.06
C SER A 7 2.39 -9.61 -9.48
N VAL A 8 3.03 -8.75 -10.27
CA VAL A 8 4.11 -7.87 -9.83
C VAL A 8 3.54 -6.52 -9.39
N LEU A 9 3.46 -6.30 -8.07
CA LEU A 9 2.87 -5.11 -7.48
C LEU A 9 3.46 -3.80 -8.04
N TYR A 10 4.79 -3.68 -8.13
CA TYR A 10 5.42 -2.46 -8.62
C TYR A 10 5.07 -2.13 -10.07
N ARG A 11 4.99 -3.13 -10.94
CA ARG A 11 4.56 -2.92 -12.32
C ARG A 11 3.12 -2.41 -12.38
N LEU A 12 2.24 -3.02 -11.59
CA LEU A 12 0.82 -2.62 -11.55
C LEU A 12 0.64 -1.20 -11.01
N LEU A 13 1.33 -0.86 -9.92
CA LEU A 13 1.34 0.49 -9.36
C LEU A 13 1.90 1.50 -10.36
N TRP A 14 3.05 1.19 -10.99
CA TRP A 14 3.65 2.07 -11.98
C TRP A 14 2.72 2.30 -13.17
N ASN A 15 2.13 1.25 -13.73
CA ASN A 15 1.19 1.37 -14.83
C ASN A 15 0.00 2.25 -14.48
N ALA A 16 -0.59 2.06 -13.30
CA ALA A 16 -1.77 2.81 -12.88
C ALA A 16 -1.47 4.30 -12.64
N ASN A 17 -0.26 4.63 -12.15
CA ASN A 17 0.07 6.00 -11.76
C ASN A 17 0.84 6.77 -12.86
N GLU A 18 1.74 6.12 -13.60
CA GLU A 18 2.59 6.79 -14.59
C GLU A 18 1.99 6.80 -15.99
N LEU A 19 1.36 5.69 -16.43
CA LEU A 19 0.81 5.62 -17.79
C LEU A 19 -0.47 6.44 -17.98
N THR A 20 -1.05 6.95 -16.91
CA THR A 20 -2.20 7.88 -16.95
C THR A 20 -1.77 9.34 -17.12
N THR A 21 -0.47 9.59 -17.10
CA THR A 21 0.15 10.91 -17.30
C THR A 21 0.71 11.06 -18.70
N ASP A 22 1.28 12.21 -19.03
CA ASP A 22 2.00 12.49 -20.28
C ASP A 22 3.51 12.20 -20.20
N GLU A 23 3.99 11.70 -19.04
CA GLU A 23 5.41 11.43 -18.81
C GLU A 23 5.89 10.12 -19.44
N ALA A 24 5.00 9.13 -19.59
CA ALA A 24 5.39 7.81 -20.07
C ALA A 24 4.35 7.15 -20.97
N ILE A 25 4.84 6.41 -21.96
CA ILE A 25 4.04 5.54 -22.83
C ILE A 25 4.63 4.14 -22.80
N CYS A 26 3.78 3.13 -22.59
CA CYS A 26 4.18 1.74 -22.68
C CYS A 26 4.07 1.25 -24.13
N GLY A 27 5.19 0.80 -24.70
CA GLY A 27 5.24 0.22 -26.05
C GLY A 27 4.78 -1.25 -26.14
N TRP A 28 4.42 -1.88 -25.02
CA TRP A 28 3.96 -3.26 -24.98
C TRP A 28 2.46 -3.34 -25.28
N THR A 29 2.05 -4.47 -25.84
CA THR A 29 0.67 -4.73 -26.27
C THR A 29 -0.12 -5.56 -25.28
N ASP A 30 0.30 -5.57 -24.00
CA ASP A 30 -0.45 -6.27 -22.95
C ASP A 30 -1.88 -5.73 -22.86
N LYS A 31 -2.82 -6.64 -22.65
CA LYS A 31 -4.24 -6.31 -22.57
C LYS A 31 -4.49 -5.27 -21.44
N GLY A 32 -5.21 -4.22 -21.78
CA GLY A 32 -5.58 -3.14 -20.86
C GLY A 32 -4.51 -2.04 -20.67
N ILE A 33 -3.25 -2.24 -21.05
CA ILE A 33 -2.19 -1.23 -20.87
C ILE A 33 -2.48 0.05 -21.67
N GLY A 34 -2.90 -0.08 -22.92
CA GLY A 34 -3.22 1.08 -23.77
C GLY A 34 -4.42 1.91 -23.28
N GLU A 35 -5.23 1.38 -22.39
CA GLU A 35 -6.34 2.10 -21.79
C GLU A 35 -5.86 3.16 -20.78
N PHE A 36 -4.74 2.92 -20.08
CA PHE A 36 -4.15 3.89 -19.16
C PHE A 36 -3.68 5.14 -19.90
N SER A 37 -2.88 5.00 -20.95
CA SER A 37 -2.37 6.13 -21.73
C SER A 37 -3.47 6.95 -22.41
N LYS A 38 -4.63 6.36 -22.61
CA LYS A 38 -5.81 7.06 -23.18
C LYS A 38 -6.77 7.57 -22.11
N ASN A 39 -6.50 7.30 -20.83
CA ASN A 39 -7.42 7.53 -19.71
C ASN A 39 -8.85 6.99 -19.97
N SER A 40 -8.93 5.83 -20.66
CA SER A 40 -10.19 5.18 -21.06
C SER A 40 -10.45 3.86 -20.32
N PHE A 41 -9.68 3.56 -19.27
CA PHE A 41 -9.85 2.37 -18.46
C PHE A 41 -11.16 2.41 -17.66
N THR A 42 -11.67 1.22 -17.38
CA THR A 42 -12.88 1.01 -16.56
C THR A 42 -12.56 0.01 -15.45
N ALA A 43 -13.53 -0.23 -14.58
CA ALA A 43 -13.43 -1.28 -13.55
C ALA A 43 -13.20 -2.70 -14.11
N ALA A 44 -13.42 -2.92 -15.42
CA ALA A 44 -13.14 -4.19 -16.08
C ALA A 44 -11.67 -4.33 -16.55
N ASN A 45 -10.83 -3.30 -16.37
CA ASN A 45 -9.42 -3.36 -16.75
C ASN A 45 -8.67 -4.41 -15.92
N GLU A 46 -8.03 -5.37 -16.60
CA GLU A 46 -7.37 -6.51 -15.93
C GLU A 46 -6.18 -6.08 -15.06
N SER A 47 -5.45 -5.03 -15.43
CA SER A 47 -4.33 -4.50 -14.64
C SER A 47 -4.81 -3.85 -13.35
N LEU A 48 -5.93 -3.10 -13.38
CA LEU A 48 -6.55 -2.54 -12.17
C LEU A 48 -7.10 -3.63 -11.26
N TYR A 49 -7.74 -4.66 -11.83
CA TYR A 49 -8.19 -5.81 -11.06
C TYR A 49 -7.01 -6.54 -10.41
N GLY A 50 -5.92 -6.73 -11.15
CA GLY A 50 -4.69 -7.33 -10.62
C GLY A 50 -4.08 -6.51 -9.48
N LEU A 51 -4.06 -5.17 -9.60
CA LEU A 51 -3.59 -4.26 -8.55
C LEU A 51 -4.47 -4.36 -7.31
N TRP A 52 -5.77 -4.26 -7.47
CA TRP A 52 -6.74 -4.42 -6.38
C TRP A 52 -6.56 -5.73 -5.63
N TRP A 53 -6.52 -6.83 -6.38
CA TRP A 53 -6.35 -8.18 -5.81
C TRP A 53 -5.02 -8.30 -5.07
N ARG A 54 -3.93 -7.81 -5.66
CA ARG A 54 -2.59 -7.91 -5.07
C ARG A 54 -2.46 -7.14 -3.77
N LEU A 55 -3.04 -5.94 -3.70
CA LEU A 55 -3.03 -5.11 -2.49
C LEU A 55 -3.85 -5.76 -1.36
N ASN A 56 -5.07 -6.22 -1.66
CA ASN A 56 -5.91 -6.90 -0.68
C ASN A 56 -5.30 -8.24 -0.21
N PHE A 57 -4.65 -8.98 -1.10
CA PHE A 57 -3.89 -10.18 -0.72
C PHE A 57 -2.76 -9.82 0.25
N GLY A 58 -2.04 -8.73 0.01
CA GLY A 58 -1.00 -8.22 0.92
C GLY A 58 -1.55 -7.90 2.31
N VAL A 59 -2.69 -7.20 2.39
CA VAL A 59 -3.40 -6.94 3.65
C VAL A 59 -3.74 -8.26 4.37
N SER A 60 -4.29 -9.24 3.65
CA SER A 60 -4.68 -10.54 4.22
C SER A 60 -3.48 -11.29 4.82
N ILE A 61 -2.32 -11.26 4.16
CA ILE A 61 -1.08 -11.86 4.69
C ILE A 61 -0.62 -11.16 5.96
N CYS A 62 -0.67 -9.82 6.01
CA CYS A 62 -0.31 -9.06 7.21
C CYS A 62 -1.28 -9.37 8.36
N ASN A 63 -2.59 -9.39 8.11
CA ASN A 63 -3.59 -9.75 9.12
C ASN A 63 -3.40 -11.18 9.63
N GLN A 64 -3.07 -12.14 8.76
CA GLN A 64 -2.77 -13.51 9.17
C GLN A 64 -1.54 -13.56 10.09
N TYR A 65 -0.46 -12.85 9.74
CA TYR A 65 0.73 -12.76 10.59
C TYR A 65 0.40 -12.14 11.96
N LEU A 66 -0.30 -11.00 11.97
CA LEU A 66 -0.68 -10.30 13.20
C LEU A 66 -1.57 -11.16 14.10
N LYS A 67 -2.42 -12.00 13.52
CA LYS A 67 -3.25 -12.94 14.27
C LYS A 67 -2.44 -14.08 14.91
N GLU A 68 -1.50 -14.67 14.18
CA GLU A 68 -0.85 -15.92 14.58
C GLU A 68 0.51 -15.70 15.28
N CYS A 69 1.19 -14.58 14.98
CA CYS A 69 2.60 -14.38 15.32
C CYS A 69 2.91 -13.05 16.01
N ALA A 70 1.90 -12.24 16.40
CA ALA A 70 2.15 -10.91 16.98
C ALA A 70 3.05 -10.93 18.22
N ASP A 71 2.98 -11.96 19.04
CA ASP A 71 3.75 -12.08 20.26
C ASP A 71 5.17 -12.64 20.07
N TYR A 72 5.53 -13.06 18.85
CA TYR A 72 6.80 -13.72 18.57
C TYR A 72 7.99 -12.75 18.60
N ASP A 73 7.87 -11.61 17.94
CA ASP A 73 8.93 -10.59 17.85
C ASP A 73 8.31 -9.21 17.60
N LYS A 74 8.51 -8.28 18.54
CA LYS A 74 7.93 -6.93 18.47
C LYS A 74 8.34 -6.15 17.23
N THR A 75 9.57 -6.33 16.75
CA THR A 75 10.04 -5.64 15.54
C THR A 75 9.38 -6.20 14.28
N MET A 76 9.25 -7.52 14.19
CA MET A 76 8.55 -8.14 13.06
C MET A 76 7.06 -7.80 13.07
N THR A 77 6.45 -7.71 14.25
CA THR A 77 5.05 -7.27 14.41
C THR A 77 4.87 -5.84 13.95
N ALA A 78 5.76 -4.92 14.34
CA ALA A 78 5.72 -3.54 13.87
C ALA A 78 5.93 -3.42 12.35
N GLU A 79 6.81 -4.24 11.77
CA GLU A 79 6.96 -4.31 10.31
C GLU A 79 5.72 -4.87 9.60
N ALA A 80 5.01 -5.81 10.22
CA ALA A 80 3.75 -6.33 9.66
C ALA A 80 2.64 -5.27 9.69
N HIS A 81 2.55 -4.46 10.75
CA HIS A 81 1.69 -3.28 10.80
C HIS A 81 2.06 -2.29 9.69
N PHE A 82 3.33 -1.90 9.58
CA PHE A 82 3.81 -1.01 8.53
C PHE A 82 3.49 -1.52 7.13
N MET A 83 3.68 -2.82 6.86
CA MET A 83 3.37 -3.40 5.55
C MET A 83 1.88 -3.38 5.25
N ARG A 84 1.02 -3.65 6.24
CA ARG A 84 -0.43 -3.53 6.12
C ARG A 84 -0.84 -2.10 5.78
N ASP A 85 -0.27 -1.14 6.49
CA ASP A 85 -0.51 0.29 6.30
C ASP A 85 -0.06 0.77 4.92
N LEU A 86 1.08 0.27 4.43
CA LEU A 86 1.55 0.57 3.09
C LEU A 86 0.61 0.01 2.01
N TYR A 87 0.06 -1.19 2.19
CA TYR A 87 -0.95 -1.73 1.27
C TYR A 87 -2.25 -0.93 1.34
N TYR A 88 -2.69 -0.54 2.54
CA TYR A 88 -3.87 0.32 2.71
C TYR A 88 -3.65 1.72 2.16
N TYR A 89 -2.45 2.29 2.29
CA TYR A 89 -2.11 3.56 1.65
C TYR A 89 -2.29 3.48 0.11
N TYR A 90 -1.77 2.43 -0.52
CA TYR A 90 -1.96 2.25 -1.95
C TYR A 90 -3.42 1.98 -2.35
N LEU A 91 -4.18 1.30 -1.50
CA LEU A 91 -5.63 1.13 -1.70
C LEU A 91 -6.37 2.47 -1.56
N LEU A 92 -6.03 3.26 -0.57
CA LEU A 92 -6.57 4.61 -0.36
C LEU A 92 -6.28 5.51 -1.56
N ASP A 93 -5.03 5.56 -1.99
CA ASP A 93 -4.55 6.46 -3.03
C ASP A 93 -5.13 6.12 -4.42
N ASN A 94 -5.19 4.83 -4.77
CA ASN A 94 -5.66 4.39 -6.09
C ASN A 94 -7.18 4.14 -6.17
N PHE A 95 -7.85 3.80 -5.06
CA PHE A 95 -9.26 3.37 -5.07
C PHE A 95 -10.17 4.17 -4.13
N GLY A 96 -9.63 5.02 -3.28
CA GLY A 96 -10.38 5.88 -2.37
C GLY A 96 -11.03 5.15 -1.20
N ASN A 97 -12.13 4.45 -1.46
CA ASN A 97 -12.92 3.75 -0.43
C ASN A 97 -12.85 2.23 -0.63
N PRO A 98 -11.76 1.56 -0.24
CA PRO A 98 -11.61 0.12 -0.45
C PRO A 98 -12.39 -0.73 0.57
N ALA A 99 -12.36 -2.04 0.39
CA ALA A 99 -12.71 -2.98 1.43
C ALA A 99 -11.67 -2.90 2.56
N PHE A 100 -12.13 -3.05 3.82
CA PHE A 100 -11.31 -2.94 5.00
C PHE A 100 -11.50 -4.14 5.92
N SER A 101 -10.41 -4.68 6.41
CA SER A 101 -10.39 -5.74 7.43
C SER A 101 -9.10 -5.69 8.24
N GLU A 102 -9.24 -5.91 9.54
CA GLU A 102 -8.10 -6.09 10.46
C GLU A 102 -7.92 -7.55 10.88
N THR A 103 -8.75 -8.44 10.36
CA THR A 103 -8.76 -9.85 10.75
C THR A 103 -8.67 -10.78 9.55
N MET A 104 -8.31 -12.04 9.82
CA MET A 104 -8.28 -13.11 8.83
C MET A 104 -8.74 -14.43 9.49
N PRO A 105 -9.71 -15.17 8.90
CA PRO A 105 -10.50 -14.81 7.71
C PRO A 105 -11.52 -13.69 8.00
N ASP A 106 -11.81 -12.90 6.99
CA ASP A 106 -12.94 -11.98 6.96
C ASP A 106 -13.75 -12.25 5.68
N PRO A 107 -14.87 -12.97 5.78
CA PRO A 107 -15.65 -13.40 4.61
C PRO A 107 -16.47 -12.28 3.97
N ASP A 108 -16.66 -11.15 4.67
CA ASP A 108 -17.50 -10.04 4.20
C ASP A 108 -16.95 -8.68 4.64
N PRO A 109 -15.73 -8.31 4.16
CA PRO A 109 -15.09 -7.05 4.54
C PRO A 109 -15.95 -5.88 4.06
N LYS A 110 -16.21 -4.92 4.95
CA LYS A 110 -17.01 -3.74 4.63
C LYS A 110 -16.14 -2.66 3.98
N GLN A 111 -16.78 -1.85 3.15
CA GLN A 111 -16.13 -0.67 2.59
C GLN A 111 -15.87 0.36 3.69
N ILE A 112 -14.65 0.93 3.69
CA ILE A 112 -14.27 2.05 4.57
C ILE A 112 -14.21 3.34 3.76
N LYS A 113 -14.55 4.48 4.39
CA LYS A 113 -14.40 5.80 3.77
C LYS A 113 -12.95 6.26 3.80
N SER A 114 -12.54 7.04 2.80
CA SER A 114 -11.15 7.49 2.66
C SER A 114 -10.63 8.23 3.90
N ALA A 115 -11.44 9.10 4.50
CA ALA A 115 -11.05 9.81 5.72
C ALA A 115 -10.83 8.87 6.93
N ASP A 116 -11.68 7.86 7.08
CA ASP A 116 -11.57 6.88 8.16
C ASP A 116 -10.35 5.98 7.96
N LEU A 117 -10.10 5.56 6.71
CA LEU A 117 -8.91 4.78 6.37
C LEU A 117 -7.61 5.58 6.56
N TYR A 118 -7.59 6.85 6.15
CA TYR A 118 -6.48 7.75 6.42
C TYR A 118 -6.16 7.81 7.92
N ASN A 119 -7.18 8.07 8.74
CA ASN A 119 -7.03 8.16 10.19
C ASN A 119 -6.53 6.83 10.80
N PHE A 120 -7.04 5.70 10.30
CA PHE A 120 -6.57 4.38 10.71
C PHE A 120 -5.08 4.19 10.43
N ILE A 121 -4.63 4.45 9.18
CA ILE A 121 -3.24 4.27 8.77
C ILE A 121 -2.30 5.17 9.59
N VAL A 122 -2.64 6.45 9.74
CA VAL A 122 -1.82 7.39 10.52
C VAL A 122 -1.66 6.92 11.96
N LYS A 123 -2.78 6.54 12.59
CA LYS A 123 -2.78 6.06 13.98
C LYS A 123 -1.95 4.78 14.13
N ASP A 124 -2.17 3.79 13.28
CA ASP A 124 -1.48 2.49 13.36
C ASP A 124 0.04 2.66 13.18
N LEU A 125 0.47 3.51 12.23
CA LEU A 125 1.89 3.87 12.04
C LEU A 125 2.47 4.56 13.27
N GLU A 126 1.81 5.56 13.83
CA GLU A 126 2.30 6.31 15.00
C GLU A 126 2.43 5.41 16.25
N GLU A 127 1.51 4.47 16.45
CA GLU A 127 1.52 3.52 17.57
C GLU A 127 2.62 2.46 17.44
N ASN A 128 2.94 2.01 16.22
CA ASN A 128 3.80 0.84 15.99
C ASN A 128 5.22 1.18 15.51
N MET A 129 5.44 2.32 14.84
CA MET A 129 6.76 2.63 14.24
C MET A 129 7.90 2.65 15.25
N GLY A 130 7.65 2.97 16.51
CA GLY A 130 8.66 2.99 17.57
C GLY A 130 9.31 1.63 17.85
N ASN A 131 8.63 0.52 17.49
CA ASN A 131 9.14 -0.84 17.63
C ASN A 131 9.87 -1.35 16.36
N MET A 132 9.84 -0.61 15.27
CA MET A 132 10.60 -0.93 14.06
C MET A 132 12.10 -0.73 14.26
N LEU A 133 12.91 -1.29 13.38
CA LEU A 133 14.35 -1.08 13.40
C LEU A 133 14.68 0.42 13.33
N ALA A 134 15.67 0.84 14.11
CA ALA A 134 16.18 2.21 14.03
C ALA A 134 16.76 2.50 12.63
N PRO A 135 16.69 3.76 12.16
CA PRO A 135 17.24 4.16 10.86
C PRO A 135 18.71 3.82 10.76
N SER A 136 19.10 3.16 9.68
CA SER A 136 20.49 2.78 9.47
C SER A 136 20.76 2.52 8.00
N VAL A 137 21.91 2.98 7.52
CA VAL A 137 22.42 2.60 6.19
C VAL A 137 22.95 1.18 6.26
N ARG A 138 22.34 0.27 5.51
CA ARG A 138 22.73 -1.15 5.46
C ARG A 138 23.17 -1.50 4.05
N LYS A 139 24.29 -2.22 3.93
CA LYS A 139 24.80 -2.72 2.65
C LYS A 139 24.30 -4.15 2.41
N LYS A 140 24.24 -4.54 1.13
CA LYS A 140 23.90 -5.92 0.75
C LYS A 140 24.75 -6.92 1.52
N GLY A 141 24.11 -7.95 2.08
CA GLY A 141 24.75 -8.98 2.90
C GLY A 141 24.86 -8.66 4.40
N GLN A 142 24.56 -7.44 4.84
CA GLN A 142 24.46 -7.13 6.27
C GLN A 142 23.12 -7.62 6.86
N LYS A 143 23.13 -7.91 8.16
CA LYS A 143 21.90 -8.26 8.89
C LYS A 143 20.86 -7.16 8.71
N ASN A 144 19.60 -7.57 8.50
CA ASN A 144 18.45 -6.69 8.30
C ASN A 144 18.52 -5.81 7.01
N TYR A 145 19.37 -6.13 6.05
CA TYR A 145 19.33 -5.48 4.73
C TYR A 145 17.97 -5.73 4.06
N SER A 146 17.41 -4.70 3.46
CA SER A 146 16.09 -4.70 2.78
C SER A 146 14.88 -4.88 3.71
N ARG A 147 15.04 -4.78 5.02
CA ARG A 147 13.90 -4.69 5.95
C ARG A 147 13.47 -3.22 6.09
N ALA A 148 12.16 -3.02 6.29
CA ALA A 148 11.62 -1.70 6.61
C ALA A 148 12.14 -1.24 7.98
N ASP A 149 12.40 0.05 8.12
CA ASP A 149 12.79 0.67 9.37
C ASP A 149 11.97 1.95 9.64
N GLN A 150 12.23 2.64 10.74
CA GLN A 150 11.51 3.86 11.10
C GLN A 150 11.53 4.92 10.00
N SER A 151 12.58 4.99 9.18
CA SER A 151 12.63 5.93 8.06
C SER A 151 11.55 5.65 7.03
N ALA A 152 11.23 4.37 6.78
CA ALA A 152 10.15 4.00 5.88
C ALA A 152 8.79 4.45 6.42
N ALA A 153 8.55 4.29 7.72
CA ALA A 153 7.31 4.76 8.36
C ALA A 153 7.20 6.30 8.32
N TRP A 154 8.27 7.03 8.61
CA TRP A 154 8.29 8.51 8.50
C TRP A 154 8.00 8.98 7.07
N MET A 155 8.57 8.34 6.07
CA MET A 155 8.30 8.68 4.67
C MET A 155 6.86 8.40 4.26
N LEU A 156 6.25 7.34 4.79
CA LEU A 156 4.83 7.06 4.54
C LEU A 156 3.93 8.08 5.24
N LEU A 157 4.22 8.44 6.50
CA LEU A 157 3.52 9.51 7.22
C LEU A 157 3.63 10.86 6.49
N ALA A 158 4.83 11.23 6.02
CA ALA A 158 5.02 12.47 5.26
C ALA A 158 4.15 12.50 3.99
N ARG A 159 4.07 11.39 3.24
CA ARG A 159 3.17 11.27 2.07
C ARG A 159 1.70 11.41 2.46
N LEU A 160 1.28 10.76 3.55
CA LEU A 160 -0.08 10.88 4.06
C LEU A 160 -0.41 12.32 4.43
N TYR A 161 0.43 13.00 5.21
CA TYR A 161 0.22 14.38 5.63
C TYR A 161 0.20 15.36 4.47
N LEU A 162 1.08 15.22 3.47
CA LEU A 162 1.08 16.03 2.26
C LEU A 162 -0.24 15.92 1.48
N ASN A 163 -0.85 14.75 1.45
CA ASN A 163 -2.07 14.46 0.71
C ASN A 163 -3.33 14.42 1.60
N ALA A 164 -3.22 14.78 2.88
CA ALA A 164 -4.32 14.69 3.86
C ALA A 164 -5.60 15.38 3.39
N GLU A 165 -5.47 16.57 2.77
CA GLU A 165 -6.60 17.34 2.25
C GLU A 165 -7.40 16.55 1.19
N LYS A 166 -6.71 15.77 0.34
CA LYS A 166 -7.34 14.94 -0.67
C LYS A 166 -8.18 13.82 -0.05
N TYR A 167 -7.71 13.22 1.04
CA TYR A 167 -8.37 12.08 1.67
C TYR A 167 -9.44 12.48 2.67
N THR A 168 -9.22 13.60 3.40
CA THR A 168 -10.03 14.01 4.55
C THR A 168 -10.78 15.32 4.37
N GLY A 169 -10.42 16.11 3.36
CA GLY A 169 -10.89 17.50 3.19
C GLY A 169 -10.17 18.51 4.11
N LYS A 170 -9.14 18.09 4.86
CA LYS A 170 -8.35 18.97 5.74
C LYS A 170 -6.86 18.82 5.47
N ALA A 171 -6.18 19.95 5.27
CA ALA A 171 -4.73 19.98 5.06
C ALA A 171 -3.97 19.73 6.37
N GLU A 172 -2.88 18.94 6.28
CA GLU A 172 -1.97 18.67 7.39
C GLU A 172 -0.48 18.89 7.01
N TRP A 173 -0.21 19.74 6.05
CA TRP A 173 1.13 19.98 5.48
C TRP A 173 2.20 20.33 6.51
N ALA A 174 1.82 20.97 7.63
CA ALA A 174 2.76 21.30 8.70
C ALA A 174 3.30 20.09 9.47
N LYS A 175 2.71 18.90 9.28
CA LYS A 175 3.16 17.66 9.89
C LYS A 175 4.10 16.84 8.97
N ALA A 176 4.16 17.17 7.68
CA ALA A 176 4.90 16.44 6.64
C ALA A 176 6.46 16.74 6.63
#